data_592dc3a7d595bee72092bd4db76be72e
#
_entry.id   592dc3a7d595bee72092bd4db76be72e
#
_cell.length_a   1.000
_cell.length_b   1.000
_cell.length_c   1.000
_cell.angle_alpha   90.00
_cell.angle_beta   90.00
_cell.angle_gamma   90.00
#
_symmetry.space_group_name_H-M   'P 1'
#
loop_
_entity.id
_entity.type
_entity.pdbx_description
1 polymer ?
#
loop_
_entity_poly.entity_id
_entity_poly.type
_entity_poly.pdbx_seq_one_letter_code
_entity_poly.pdbx_strand_id
1 'polypeptide(L)'
;MDANAKGTSDQPVLSHIEKLVAEEHKLYSQATLEEEDRSRLAKIQVELDQCWDLLRQRRARREFGQDPKAAHVRPPDVVENYEG
;
A
#
# COMPACT_ATOMS: atom_id res chain seq x y z
N MET A 1 -19.70 -17.92 1.36
CA MET A 1 -19.34 -17.54 1.32
C MET A 1 -19.16 -16.60 1.73
N ASP A 2 -19.07 -16.21 1.60
CA ASP A 2 -18.57 -15.51 2.21
C ASP A 2 -18.64 -14.19 1.78
N ALA A 3 -19.67 -13.59 1.83
CA ALA A 3 -19.89 -12.26 1.52
C ALA A 3 -18.95 -11.38 2.31
N ASN A 4 -18.65 -11.83 3.46
CA ASN A 4 -17.73 -11.09 4.26
C ASN A 4 -16.39 -11.01 3.67
N ALA A 5 -15.94 -12.09 3.11
CA ALA A 5 -14.64 -12.12 2.52
C ALA A 5 -14.52 -11.06 1.48
N LYS A 6 -15.57 -10.86 0.69
CA LYS A 6 -15.52 -9.84 -0.30
C LYS A 6 -15.46 -8.46 0.28
N GLY A 7 -16.27 -8.19 1.29
CA GLY A 7 -16.35 -6.86 1.85
C GLY A 7 -15.13 -6.46 2.63
N THR A 8 -14.42 -7.47 3.17
CA THR A 8 -13.27 -7.16 4.00
C THR A 8 -11.97 -7.70 3.45
N SER A 9 -12.00 -8.17 2.21
CA SER A 9 -10.83 -8.76 1.59
C SER A 9 -9.73 -7.74 1.37
N ASP A 10 -8.51 -8.15 1.65
CA ASP A 10 -7.35 -7.33 1.39
C ASP A 10 -6.76 -7.60 0.02
N GLN A 11 -7.35 -8.56 -0.71
CA GLN A 11 -6.79 -8.98 -1.98
C GLN A 11 -6.54 -7.86 -2.99
N PRO A 12 -7.48 -6.93 -3.18
CA PRO A 12 -7.20 -5.84 -4.12
C PRO A 12 -5.99 -5.01 -3.73
N VAL A 13 -5.81 -4.75 -2.44
CA VAL A 13 -4.66 -3.99 -1.98
C VAL A 13 -3.39 -4.79 -2.17
N LEU A 14 -3.42 -6.08 -1.84
CA LEU A 14 -2.25 -6.94 -2.02
C LEU A 14 -1.87 -7.05 -3.48
N SER A 15 -2.85 -7.16 -4.36
CA SER A 15 -2.58 -7.21 -5.79
C SER A 15 -1.92 -5.92 -6.27
N HIS A 16 -2.38 -4.80 -5.75
CA HIS A 16 -1.81 -3.52 -6.12
C HIS A 16 -0.37 -3.42 -5.63
N ILE A 17 -0.12 -3.89 -4.40
CA ILE A 17 1.23 -3.92 -3.87
C ILE A 17 2.14 -4.77 -4.76
N GLU A 18 1.65 -5.92 -5.22
CA GLU A 18 2.44 -6.78 -6.09
C GLU A 18 2.83 -6.08 -7.38
N LYS A 19 1.90 -5.32 -7.95
CA LYS A 19 2.19 -4.58 -9.17
C LYS A 19 3.22 -3.49 -8.92
N LEU A 20 3.10 -2.80 -7.79
CA LEU A 20 4.05 -1.75 -7.46
C LEU A 20 5.44 -2.32 -7.22
N VAL A 21 5.51 -3.46 -6.54
CA VAL A 21 6.80 -4.10 -6.28
C VAL A 21 7.43 -4.58 -7.58
N ALA A 22 6.62 -5.11 -8.48
CA ALA A 22 7.14 -5.56 -9.77
C ALA A 22 7.69 -4.38 -10.56
N GLU A 23 7.00 -3.26 -10.53
CA GLU A 23 7.46 -2.07 -11.23
C GLU A 23 8.75 -1.53 -10.61
N GLU A 24 8.82 -1.57 -9.29
CA GLU A 24 10.01 -1.16 -8.56
C GLU A 24 11.22 -2.00 -8.97
N HIS A 25 11.03 -3.31 -9.01
CA HIS A 25 12.09 -4.23 -9.42
C HIS A 25 12.55 -3.95 -10.85
N LYS A 26 11.59 -3.69 -11.71
CA LYS A 26 11.91 -3.41 -13.10
C LYS A 26 12.79 -2.16 -13.22
N LEU A 27 12.45 -1.13 -12.46
CA LEU A 27 13.22 0.10 -12.48
C LEU A 27 14.61 -0.10 -11.92
N TYR A 28 14.73 -0.83 -10.82
CA TYR A 28 16.03 -1.08 -10.23
C TYR A 28 16.92 -1.97 -11.08
N SER A 29 16.34 -2.71 -12.00
CA SER A 29 17.15 -3.59 -12.85
C SER A 29 17.72 -2.85 -14.04
N GLN A 30 17.38 -1.59 -14.22
CA GLN A 30 17.93 -0.80 -15.32
C GLN A 30 19.37 -0.39 -15.01
N ALA A 31 20.19 -0.36 -16.03
CA ALA A 31 21.59 0.00 -15.87
C ALA A 31 21.74 1.45 -15.42
N THR A 32 20.86 2.32 -15.91
CA THR A 32 20.90 3.73 -15.59
C THR A 32 19.50 4.21 -15.26
N LEU A 33 19.38 4.99 -14.20
CA LEU A 33 18.09 5.57 -13.85
C LEU A 33 18.07 7.03 -14.28
N GLU A 34 17.06 7.37 -15.08
CA GLU A 34 16.83 8.73 -15.47
C GLU A 34 16.10 9.46 -14.36
N GLU A 35 16.03 10.77 -14.47
CA GLU A 35 15.32 11.58 -13.51
C GLU A 35 13.89 11.12 -13.35
N GLU A 36 13.24 10.79 -14.44
CA GLU A 36 11.85 10.31 -14.42
C GLU A 36 11.72 9.01 -13.67
N ASP A 37 12.71 8.14 -13.84
CA ASP A 37 12.69 6.84 -13.16
C ASP A 37 12.82 7.03 -11.66
N ARG A 38 13.66 7.96 -11.23
CA ARG A 38 13.82 8.24 -9.81
C ARG A 38 12.55 8.80 -9.21
N SER A 39 11.90 9.71 -9.96
CA SER A 39 10.63 10.26 -9.51
C SER A 39 9.59 9.19 -9.40
N ARG A 40 9.56 8.27 -10.35
CA ARG A 40 8.60 7.18 -10.33
C ARG A 40 8.83 6.27 -9.13
N LEU A 41 10.11 5.97 -8.86
CA LEU A 41 10.44 5.14 -7.71
C LEU A 41 9.99 5.78 -6.40
N ALA A 42 10.19 7.08 -6.27
CA ALA A 42 9.76 7.78 -5.08
C ALA A 42 8.25 7.68 -4.89
N LYS A 43 7.50 7.82 -5.97
CA LYS A 43 6.05 7.70 -5.91
C LYS A 43 5.61 6.30 -5.56
N ILE A 44 6.28 5.30 -6.10
CA ILE A 44 5.98 3.92 -5.81
C ILE A 44 6.17 3.65 -4.32
N GLN A 45 7.25 4.15 -3.75
CA GLN A 45 7.53 3.94 -2.34
C GLN A 45 6.47 4.58 -1.46
N VAL A 46 6.01 5.78 -1.81
CA VAL A 46 4.96 6.43 -1.06
C VAL A 46 3.67 5.61 -1.15
N GLU A 47 3.34 5.15 -2.35
CA GLU A 47 2.13 4.35 -2.53
C GLU A 47 2.20 3.04 -1.76
N LEU A 48 3.37 2.41 -1.75
CA LEU A 48 3.54 1.18 -0.98
C LEU A 48 3.31 1.44 0.51
N ASP A 49 3.86 2.53 1.02
CA ASP A 49 3.67 2.87 2.42
C ASP A 49 2.21 3.10 2.73
N GLN A 50 1.50 3.75 1.82
CA GLN A 50 0.06 3.98 2.01
C GLN A 50 -0.71 2.67 1.99
N CYS A 51 -0.33 1.75 1.13
CA CYS A 51 -1.00 0.46 1.05
C CYS A 51 -0.77 -0.35 2.32
N TRP A 52 0.47 -0.37 2.80
CA TRP A 52 0.78 -1.11 4.02
C TRP A 52 0.07 -0.49 5.22
N ASP A 53 -0.02 0.85 5.24
CA ASP A 53 -0.72 1.53 6.30
C ASP A 53 -2.20 1.14 6.31
N LEU A 54 -2.80 1.06 5.12
CA LEU A 54 -4.20 0.67 5.01
C LEU A 54 -4.43 -0.74 5.55
N LEU A 55 -3.52 -1.65 5.20
CA LEU A 55 -3.63 -3.03 5.68
C LEU A 55 -3.49 -3.09 7.20
N ARG A 56 -2.60 -2.29 7.76
CA ARG A 56 -2.45 -2.24 9.21
C ARG A 56 -3.71 -1.72 9.88
N GLN A 57 -4.33 -0.71 9.29
CA GLN A 57 -5.58 -0.17 9.82
C GLN A 57 -6.67 -1.24 9.83
N ARG A 58 -6.79 -1.97 8.72
CA ARG A 58 -7.81 -3.01 8.61
C ARG A 58 -7.58 -4.10 9.63
N ARG A 59 -6.32 -4.49 9.79
CA ARG A 59 -5.98 -5.53 10.74
C ARG A 59 -6.33 -5.10 12.17
N ALA A 60 -5.97 -3.86 12.52
CA ALA A 60 -6.27 -3.35 13.85
C ALA A 60 -7.76 -3.31 14.10
N ARG A 61 -8.54 -2.90 13.11
CA ARG A 61 -9.98 -2.86 13.27
C ARG A 61 -10.58 -4.24 13.49
N ARG A 62 -10.08 -5.22 12.75
CA ARG A 62 -10.56 -6.59 12.94
C ARG A 62 -10.28 -7.08 14.34
N GLU A 63 -9.09 -6.77 14.84
CA GLU A 63 -8.69 -7.21 16.16
C GLU A 63 -9.53 -6.61 17.25
N PHE A 64 -10.06 -5.42 17.03
CA PHE A 64 -10.89 -4.75 18.02
C PHE A 64 -12.37 -4.82 17.69
N GLY A 65 -12.75 -5.70 16.78
CA GLY A 65 -14.15 -5.87 16.45
C GLY A 65 -14.76 -4.70 15.68
N GLN A 66 -13.94 -3.88 15.09
CA GLN A 66 -14.40 -2.74 14.32
C GLN A 66 -14.48 -3.11 12.85
N ASP A 67 -15.22 -2.29 12.08
CA ASP A 67 -15.40 -2.55 10.66
C ASP A 67 -14.13 -2.23 9.86
N PRO A 68 -13.50 -3.22 9.25
CA PRO A 68 -12.28 -2.95 8.45
C PRO A 68 -12.56 -2.05 7.27
N LYS A 69 -13.79 -2.01 6.79
CA LYS A 69 -14.12 -1.14 5.67
C LYS A 69 -14.03 0.33 6.00
N ALA A 70 -14.01 0.66 7.27
CA ALA A 70 -13.88 2.05 7.67
C ALA A 70 -12.44 2.55 7.53
N ALA A 71 -11.49 1.63 7.35
CA ALA A 71 -10.11 2.04 7.11
C ALA A 71 -10.01 2.70 5.75
N HIS A 72 -9.15 3.69 5.64
CA HIS A 72 -8.99 4.39 4.38
C HIS A 72 -7.55 4.84 4.20
N VAL A 73 -7.21 5.15 2.96
CA VAL A 73 -5.87 5.60 2.62
C VAL A 73 -5.62 6.96 3.28
N ARG A 74 -4.51 7.07 3.97
CA ARG A 74 -4.15 8.32 4.63
C ARG A 74 -3.18 9.10 3.77
N PRO A 75 -3.13 10.43 3.93
CA PRO A 75 -2.23 11.24 3.13
C PRO A 75 -0.77 10.84 3.33
N PRO A 76 0.06 11.03 2.29
CA PRO A 76 1.46 10.62 2.38
C PRO A 76 2.21 11.24 3.56
N ASP A 77 1.96 12.49 3.87
CA ASP A 77 2.68 13.12 4.96
C ASP A 77 2.36 12.46 6.30
N VAL A 78 1.14 11.98 6.48
CA VAL A 78 0.78 11.29 7.70
C VAL A 78 1.52 9.96 7.78
N VAL A 79 1.53 9.22 6.68
CA VAL A 79 2.15 7.92 6.63
C VAL A 79 3.67 8.01 6.75
N GLU A 80 4.26 8.99 6.06
CA GLU A 80 5.70 9.14 6.05
C GLU A 80 6.26 9.58 7.40
N ASN A 81 5.45 10.25 8.20
CA ASN A 81 5.89 10.71 9.51
C ASN A 81 5.40 9.81 10.62
N TYR A 82 4.94 8.65 10.24
CA TYR A 82 4.30 7.75 11.16
C TYR A 82 5.19 7.31 12.28
N GLU A 83 6.43 7.11 11.99
CA GLU A 83 7.27 6.55 12.96
C GLU A 83 7.43 7.52 14.11
N GLY A 84 7.08 8.70 13.88
CA GLY A 84 7.02 9.79 14.85
C GLY A 84 7.25 9.50 16.24
#